data_d2fad3dee71e9827a408d7b209170991
#
_entry.id   d2fad3dee71e9827a408d7b209170991
#
_cell.length_a   1.000
_cell.length_b   1.000
_cell.length_c   1.000
_cell.angle_alpha   90.00
_cell.angle_beta   90.00
_cell.angle_gamma   90.00
#
_symmetry.space_group_name_H-M   'P 1'
#
loop_
_entity.id
_entity.type
_entity.pdbx_description
1 polymer ?
#
loop_
_entity_poly.entity_id
_entity_poly.type
_entity_poly.pdbx_seq_one_letter_code
_entity_poly.pdbx_strand_id
1 'polypeptide(L)'
;MVMKILVINTVPTDKNGITNVIINYLNAMRNDVSFDYVAINNPNAFYVNFFKEKGATLYSFKRKNVLGYIWSLCKIIKQNKYDAIHVHGNSHTVVLELLAAKLAGCKVRIIHAHSTGCNSVALHKLLAALFDCLCTNRLACGEEAGKFMFGNKPFEIINNGVDVEKFSFNNKSREALRVKMALAETDILIGHVGYFMPVKNQSFLIDVFAELAKNDSRYHLVLIGDGAMRTEIEQKVASLGLTNKVTFTGNIDNVSEFLNAIDIIIMPSLYEGLPLTLVEQQANGLQCVVSDTITAEADKTGNLRFLSLQAPISDWAHTVENSHCMQDRELRSKDAIVAIEKAGYSIRKEAKKLVEYYEAICCPK
;
A
#
# COMPACT_ATOMS: atom_id res chain seq x y z
N MET A 1 -9.11 12.36 -28.09
CA MET A 1 -10.18 11.43 -27.59
C MET A 1 -9.69 10.93 -26.24
N VAL A 2 -10.50 11.02 -25.19
CA VAL A 2 -10.08 10.52 -23.86
C VAL A 2 -10.09 8.99 -23.92
N MET A 3 -8.98 8.34 -23.57
CA MET A 3 -8.85 6.88 -23.53
C MET A 3 -9.79 6.29 -22.47
N LYS A 4 -10.43 5.17 -22.78
CA LYS A 4 -11.34 4.47 -21.89
C LYS A 4 -10.74 3.13 -21.45
N ILE A 5 -10.39 3.01 -20.18
CA ILE A 5 -9.71 1.86 -19.60
C ILE A 5 -10.65 1.11 -18.64
N LEU A 6 -10.72 -0.22 -18.75
CA LEU A 6 -11.37 -1.05 -17.73
C LEU A 6 -10.33 -1.57 -16.75
N VAL A 7 -10.36 -1.05 -15.54
CA VAL A 7 -9.49 -1.49 -14.44
C VAL A 7 -10.13 -2.67 -13.73
N ILE A 8 -9.42 -3.78 -13.61
CA ILE A 8 -9.93 -5.02 -13.01
C ILE A 8 -9.06 -5.37 -11.80
N ASN A 9 -9.64 -5.38 -10.61
CA ASN A 9 -8.98 -5.84 -9.39
C ASN A 9 -9.35 -7.30 -9.11
N THR A 10 -8.35 -8.19 -9.13
CA THR A 10 -8.56 -9.64 -8.91
C THR A 10 -8.42 -10.07 -7.45
N VAL A 11 -8.21 -9.12 -6.54
CA VAL A 11 -8.35 -9.32 -5.09
C VAL A 11 -9.61 -8.58 -4.59
N PRO A 12 -10.19 -8.97 -3.44
CA PRO A 12 -11.33 -8.25 -2.89
C PRO A 12 -11.03 -6.77 -2.74
N THR A 13 -11.95 -5.93 -3.22
CA THR A 13 -11.86 -4.46 -3.07
C THR A 13 -12.19 -4.11 -1.63
N ASP A 14 -11.16 -3.91 -0.83
CA ASP A 14 -11.19 -3.59 0.60
C ASP A 14 -9.89 -2.83 0.98
N LYS A 15 -9.72 -2.45 2.25
CA LYS A 15 -8.49 -1.80 2.75
C LYS A 15 -7.29 -2.77 2.68
N ASN A 16 -6.71 -2.91 1.51
CA ASN A 16 -5.51 -3.71 1.26
C ASN A 16 -4.55 -2.99 0.29
N GLY A 17 -3.31 -3.46 0.22
CA GLY A 17 -2.24 -2.80 -0.54
C GLY A 17 -2.58 -2.56 -2.01
N ILE A 18 -3.11 -3.59 -2.72
CA ILE A 18 -3.41 -3.47 -4.16
C ILE A 18 -4.55 -2.49 -4.40
N THR A 19 -5.63 -2.58 -3.62
CA THR A 19 -6.76 -1.64 -3.74
C THR A 19 -6.31 -0.20 -3.49
N ASN A 20 -5.50 0.04 -2.46
CA ASN A 20 -4.97 1.38 -2.17
C ASN A 20 -4.10 1.92 -3.30
N VAL A 21 -3.24 1.08 -3.88
CA VAL A 21 -2.43 1.46 -5.06
C VAL A 21 -3.33 1.87 -6.22
N ILE A 22 -4.33 1.07 -6.58
CA ILE A 22 -5.26 1.39 -7.66
C ILE A 22 -5.95 2.72 -7.40
N ILE A 23 -6.51 2.91 -6.20
CA ILE A 23 -7.21 4.16 -5.82
C ILE A 23 -6.28 5.37 -5.90
N ASN A 24 -5.03 5.25 -5.44
CA ASN A 24 -4.05 6.31 -5.53
C ASN A 24 -3.78 6.71 -6.98
N TYR A 25 -3.61 5.72 -7.88
CA TYR A 25 -3.44 5.98 -9.32
C TYR A 25 -4.66 6.67 -9.93
N LEU A 26 -5.85 6.14 -9.68
CA LEU A 26 -7.11 6.69 -10.21
C LEU A 26 -7.38 8.12 -9.70
N ASN A 27 -6.94 8.43 -8.47
CA ASN A 27 -6.98 9.79 -7.95
C ASN A 27 -5.99 10.73 -8.65
N ALA A 28 -4.78 10.25 -8.92
CA ALA A 28 -3.71 11.07 -9.47
C ALA A 28 -3.86 11.34 -10.99
N MET A 29 -4.45 10.40 -11.75
CA MET A 29 -4.69 10.55 -13.19
C MET A 29 -5.72 11.62 -13.54
N ARG A 30 -6.58 12.04 -12.60
CA ARG A 30 -7.62 13.05 -12.80
C ARG A 30 -8.46 12.80 -14.07
N ASN A 31 -8.39 13.73 -15.07
CA ASN A 31 -9.21 13.68 -16.29
C ASN A 31 -8.45 13.17 -17.52
N ASP A 32 -7.21 12.69 -17.35
CA ASP A 32 -6.37 12.27 -18.48
C ASP A 32 -6.89 10.97 -19.10
N VAL A 33 -7.53 10.11 -18.30
CA VAL A 33 -8.07 8.80 -18.71
C VAL A 33 -9.47 8.63 -18.11
N SER A 34 -10.42 8.17 -18.91
CA SER A 34 -11.71 7.67 -18.44
C SER A 34 -11.56 6.21 -18.03
N PHE A 35 -12.09 5.83 -16.88
CA PHE A 35 -12.02 4.45 -16.43
C PHE A 35 -13.32 3.95 -15.83
N ASP A 36 -13.57 2.66 -15.97
CA ASP A 36 -14.55 1.91 -15.20
C ASP A 36 -13.82 0.84 -14.37
N TYR A 37 -14.45 0.32 -13.34
CA TYR A 37 -13.79 -0.58 -12.39
C TYR A 37 -14.56 -1.88 -12.17
N VAL A 38 -13.83 -2.99 -12.10
CA VAL A 38 -14.38 -4.32 -11.78
C VAL A 38 -13.82 -4.79 -10.45
N ALA A 39 -14.74 -5.06 -9.50
CA ALA A 39 -14.46 -5.72 -8.23
C ALA A 39 -14.95 -7.19 -8.26
N ILE A 40 -14.22 -8.08 -7.59
CA ILE A 40 -14.60 -9.50 -7.45
C ILE A 40 -15.44 -9.81 -6.19
N ASN A 41 -15.81 -8.77 -5.46
CA ASN A 41 -16.68 -8.80 -4.27
C ASN A 41 -17.71 -7.66 -4.36
N ASN A 42 -18.53 -7.51 -3.33
CA ASN A 42 -19.35 -6.32 -3.14
C ASN A 42 -18.57 -5.32 -2.27
N PRO A 43 -17.99 -4.25 -2.85
CA PRO A 43 -17.26 -3.25 -2.08
C PRO A 43 -18.18 -2.51 -1.11
N ASN A 44 -17.62 -1.99 -0.02
CA ASN A 44 -18.34 -1.16 0.93
C ASN A 44 -18.71 0.22 0.35
N ALA A 45 -19.51 0.99 1.09
CA ALA A 45 -20.04 2.29 0.65
C ALA A 45 -18.93 3.30 0.31
N PHE A 46 -17.76 3.24 0.97
CA PHE A 46 -16.63 4.13 0.68
C PHE A 46 -16.18 3.99 -0.78
N TYR A 47 -15.93 2.77 -1.24
CA TYR A 47 -15.50 2.54 -2.63
C TYR A 47 -16.61 2.82 -3.65
N VAL A 48 -17.87 2.48 -3.31
CA VAL A 48 -19.01 2.79 -4.19
C VAL A 48 -19.12 4.30 -4.42
N ASN A 49 -19.03 5.10 -3.36
CA ASN A 49 -19.08 6.56 -3.45
C ASN A 49 -17.87 7.11 -4.21
N PHE A 50 -16.66 6.60 -3.93
CA PHE A 50 -15.45 6.98 -4.64
C PHE A 50 -15.59 6.86 -6.16
N PHE A 51 -16.02 5.70 -6.67
CA PHE A 51 -16.18 5.51 -8.11
C PHE A 51 -17.31 6.38 -8.69
N LYS A 52 -18.39 6.56 -7.96
CA LYS A 52 -19.47 7.46 -8.35
C LYS A 52 -19.00 8.91 -8.48
N GLU A 53 -18.23 9.43 -7.53
CA GLU A 53 -17.65 10.78 -7.56
C GLU A 53 -16.67 10.97 -8.72
N LYS A 54 -15.97 9.91 -9.12
CA LYS A 54 -15.10 9.91 -10.29
C LYS A 54 -15.85 9.77 -11.63
N GLY A 55 -17.18 9.60 -11.62
CA GLY A 55 -17.97 9.34 -12.82
C GLY A 55 -17.70 7.97 -13.44
N ALA A 56 -17.11 7.04 -12.68
CA ALA A 56 -16.76 5.70 -13.12
C ALA A 56 -17.86 4.69 -12.77
N THR A 57 -18.10 3.73 -13.66
CA THR A 57 -19.00 2.61 -13.38
C THR A 57 -18.27 1.54 -12.57
N LEU A 58 -18.82 1.17 -11.42
CA LEU A 58 -18.37 0.06 -10.59
C LEU A 58 -19.17 -1.20 -10.92
N TYR A 59 -18.51 -2.22 -11.46
CA TYR A 59 -19.07 -3.55 -11.68
C TYR A 59 -18.63 -4.50 -10.55
N SER A 60 -19.57 -5.23 -9.96
CA SER A 60 -19.28 -6.21 -8.90
C SER A 60 -19.63 -7.61 -9.36
N PHE A 61 -18.68 -8.55 -9.27
CA PHE A 61 -18.86 -9.94 -9.67
C PHE A 61 -18.40 -10.90 -8.57
N LYS A 62 -19.09 -12.03 -8.49
CA LYS A 62 -18.61 -13.18 -7.70
C LYS A 62 -17.99 -14.21 -8.65
N ARG A 63 -16.71 -14.53 -8.47
CA ARG A 63 -15.98 -15.50 -9.33
C ARG A 63 -16.39 -16.98 -9.14
N LYS A 64 -17.49 -17.27 -8.40
CA LYS A 64 -17.94 -18.65 -8.15
C LYS A 64 -18.35 -19.40 -9.42
N ASN A 65 -19.00 -18.72 -10.36
CA ASN A 65 -19.35 -19.27 -11.67
C ASN A 65 -18.39 -18.70 -12.71
N VAL A 66 -17.34 -19.46 -13.04
CA VAL A 66 -16.26 -19.02 -13.94
C VAL A 66 -16.78 -18.69 -15.34
N LEU A 67 -17.64 -19.54 -15.94
CA LEU A 67 -18.20 -19.30 -17.28
C LEU A 67 -19.10 -18.08 -17.32
N GLY A 68 -19.98 -17.94 -16.32
CA GLY A 68 -20.84 -16.76 -16.17
C GLY A 68 -20.03 -15.48 -15.94
N TYR A 69 -18.94 -15.55 -15.19
CA TYR A 69 -18.04 -14.42 -14.99
C TYR A 69 -17.36 -13.98 -16.29
N ILE A 70 -16.77 -14.92 -17.05
CA ILE A 70 -16.15 -14.65 -18.36
C ILE A 70 -17.16 -14.03 -19.32
N TRP A 71 -18.38 -14.61 -19.41
CA TRP A 71 -19.42 -14.12 -20.30
C TRP A 71 -19.86 -12.69 -19.92
N SER A 72 -20.10 -12.43 -18.63
CA SER A 72 -20.51 -11.11 -18.16
C SER A 72 -19.43 -10.06 -18.42
N LEU A 73 -18.16 -10.39 -18.16
CA LEU A 73 -17.05 -9.50 -18.42
C LEU A 73 -16.88 -9.23 -19.93
N CYS A 74 -16.97 -10.28 -20.75
CA CYS A 74 -16.93 -10.15 -22.21
C CYS A 74 -18.04 -9.21 -22.72
N LYS A 75 -19.28 -9.36 -22.22
CA LYS A 75 -20.42 -8.50 -22.56
C LYS A 75 -20.13 -7.03 -22.24
N ILE A 76 -19.65 -6.73 -21.03
CA ILE A 76 -19.32 -5.36 -20.60
C ILE A 76 -18.23 -4.77 -21.47
N ILE A 77 -17.15 -5.51 -21.72
CA ILE A 77 -16.01 -5.05 -22.55
C ILE A 77 -16.50 -4.72 -23.96
N LYS A 78 -17.29 -5.61 -24.56
CA LYS A 78 -17.83 -5.43 -25.92
C LYS A 78 -18.79 -4.25 -26.05
N GLN A 79 -19.67 -4.07 -25.05
CA GLN A 79 -20.67 -2.99 -25.05
C GLN A 79 -20.05 -1.61 -24.87
N ASN A 80 -19.04 -1.49 -24.02
CA ASN A 80 -18.43 -0.20 -23.67
C ASN A 80 -17.22 0.17 -24.52
N LYS A 81 -16.70 -0.75 -25.37
CA LYS A 81 -15.60 -0.52 -26.31
C LYS A 81 -14.36 0.09 -25.65
N TYR A 82 -13.89 -0.54 -24.56
CA TYR A 82 -12.65 -0.08 -23.89
C TYR A 82 -11.44 -0.19 -24.81
N ASP A 83 -10.57 0.82 -24.78
CA ASP A 83 -9.31 0.84 -25.52
C ASP A 83 -8.33 -0.21 -24.95
N ALA A 84 -8.34 -0.38 -23.62
CA ALA A 84 -7.58 -1.40 -22.93
C ALA A 84 -8.32 -1.97 -21.72
N ILE A 85 -7.96 -3.19 -21.32
CA ILE A 85 -8.17 -3.65 -19.95
C ILE A 85 -6.84 -3.59 -19.19
N HIS A 86 -6.90 -3.17 -17.92
CA HIS A 86 -5.76 -3.16 -17.00
C HIS A 86 -6.11 -4.01 -15.78
N VAL A 87 -5.51 -5.20 -15.72
CA VAL A 87 -5.80 -6.20 -14.69
C VAL A 87 -4.71 -6.19 -13.64
N HIS A 88 -5.09 -5.93 -12.38
CA HIS A 88 -4.21 -6.02 -11.22
C HIS A 88 -4.34 -7.41 -10.59
N GLY A 89 -3.22 -8.14 -10.51
CA GLY A 89 -3.21 -9.50 -9.99
C GLY A 89 -1.82 -10.10 -9.87
N ASN A 90 -1.72 -11.16 -9.04
CA ASN A 90 -0.44 -11.78 -8.66
C ASN A 90 -0.31 -13.24 -9.09
N SER A 91 -1.16 -13.71 -10.01
CA SER A 91 -1.13 -15.09 -10.48
C SER A 91 -1.65 -15.19 -11.91
N HIS A 92 -1.18 -16.19 -12.67
CA HIS A 92 -1.69 -16.48 -14.00
C HIS A 92 -3.19 -16.85 -14.04
N THR A 93 -3.87 -16.96 -12.89
CA THR A 93 -5.34 -17.09 -12.85
C THR A 93 -6.08 -15.90 -13.47
N VAL A 94 -5.40 -14.77 -13.72
CA VAL A 94 -5.89 -13.63 -14.52
C VAL A 94 -6.16 -13.96 -15.99
N VAL A 95 -5.84 -15.16 -16.44
CA VAL A 95 -6.23 -15.66 -17.78
C VAL A 95 -7.74 -15.60 -18.03
N LEU A 96 -8.56 -15.62 -16.99
CA LEU A 96 -10.02 -15.49 -17.11
C LEU A 96 -10.42 -14.11 -17.65
N GLU A 97 -9.84 -13.07 -17.08
CA GLU A 97 -10.03 -11.67 -17.47
C GLU A 97 -9.46 -11.41 -18.89
N LEU A 98 -8.25 -11.95 -19.14
CA LEU A 98 -7.59 -11.82 -20.44
C LEU A 98 -8.37 -12.54 -21.55
N LEU A 99 -8.93 -13.73 -21.26
CA LEU A 99 -9.75 -14.50 -22.21
C LEU A 99 -11.05 -13.74 -22.52
N ALA A 100 -11.76 -13.24 -21.50
CA ALA A 100 -12.95 -12.45 -21.69
C ALA A 100 -12.70 -11.23 -22.60
N ALA A 101 -11.58 -10.54 -22.37
CA ALA A 101 -11.19 -9.39 -23.17
C ALA A 101 -10.82 -9.76 -24.61
N LYS A 102 -10.10 -10.86 -24.82
CA LYS A 102 -9.79 -11.36 -26.16
C LYS A 102 -11.06 -11.72 -26.93
N LEU A 103 -12.00 -12.44 -26.31
CA LEU A 103 -13.29 -12.79 -26.91
C LEU A 103 -14.16 -11.56 -27.20
N ALA A 104 -14.05 -10.52 -26.41
CA ALA A 104 -14.72 -9.24 -26.62
C ALA A 104 -14.08 -8.38 -27.73
N GLY A 105 -12.90 -8.76 -28.25
CA GLY A 105 -12.17 -8.01 -29.25
C GLY A 105 -11.28 -6.90 -28.72
N CYS A 106 -11.06 -6.81 -27.39
CA CYS A 106 -10.14 -5.84 -26.80
C CYS A 106 -8.69 -6.21 -27.15
N LYS A 107 -8.01 -5.33 -27.87
CA LYS A 107 -6.65 -5.60 -28.39
C LYS A 107 -5.57 -5.42 -27.32
N VAL A 108 -5.70 -4.46 -26.45
CA VAL A 108 -4.73 -4.12 -25.40
C VAL A 108 -5.15 -4.74 -24.07
N ARG A 109 -4.37 -5.69 -23.59
CA ARG A 109 -4.63 -6.48 -22.39
C ARG A 109 -3.42 -6.43 -21.47
N ILE A 110 -3.49 -5.53 -20.48
CA ILE A 110 -2.39 -5.20 -19.56
C ILE A 110 -2.53 -6.02 -18.29
N ILE A 111 -1.44 -6.60 -17.83
CA ILE A 111 -1.34 -7.19 -16.48
C ILE A 111 -0.35 -6.38 -15.66
N HIS A 112 -0.75 -6.05 -14.44
CA HIS A 112 0.08 -5.36 -13.45
C HIS A 112 0.28 -6.25 -12.22
N ALA A 113 1.52 -6.70 -12.03
CA ALA A 113 1.93 -7.55 -10.93
C ALA A 113 2.31 -6.72 -9.71
N HIS A 114 1.84 -7.13 -8.50
CA HIS A 114 2.05 -6.39 -7.25
C HIS A 114 2.73 -7.20 -6.14
N SER A 115 3.08 -8.47 -6.39
CA SER A 115 3.64 -9.35 -5.36
C SER A 115 4.56 -10.40 -5.97
N THR A 116 5.47 -10.90 -5.17
CA THR A 116 6.39 -12.00 -5.45
C THR A 116 5.83 -13.37 -5.08
N GLY A 117 4.52 -13.47 -4.81
CA GLY A 117 3.88 -14.72 -4.43
C GLY A 117 2.41 -14.80 -4.82
N CYS A 118 1.88 -16.03 -4.84
CA CYS A 118 0.47 -16.32 -5.10
C CYS A 118 -0.02 -17.52 -4.26
N ASN A 119 -1.35 -17.66 -4.15
CA ASN A 119 -1.98 -18.71 -3.34
C ASN A 119 -1.72 -20.14 -3.87
N SER A 120 -1.48 -20.32 -5.17
CA SER A 120 -1.25 -21.62 -5.79
C SER A 120 -0.21 -21.53 -6.88
N VAL A 121 1.03 -21.88 -6.53
CA VAL A 121 2.16 -21.91 -7.48
C VAL A 121 1.95 -22.96 -8.57
N ALA A 122 1.31 -24.08 -8.25
CA ALA A 122 1.03 -25.13 -9.25
C ALA A 122 0.07 -24.63 -10.35
N LEU A 123 -1.03 -23.97 -9.94
CA LEU A 123 -1.99 -23.41 -10.91
C LEU A 123 -1.37 -22.23 -11.69
N HIS A 124 -0.56 -21.41 -11.03
CA HIS A 124 0.19 -20.35 -11.68
C HIS A 124 1.06 -20.90 -12.82
N LYS A 125 1.86 -21.94 -12.54
CA LYS A 125 2.72 -22.57 -13.56
C LYS A 125 1.92 -23.25 -14.69
N LEU A 126 0.83 -23.94 -14.33
CA LEU A 126 -0.03 -24.63 -15.31
C LEU A 126 -0.62 -23.66 -16.35
N LEU A 127 -0.99 -22.47 -15.92
CA LEU A 127 -1.63 -21.47 -16.78
C LEU A 127 -0.64 -20.58 -17.56
N ALA A 128 0.68 -20.75 -17.37
CA ALA A 128 1.71 -19.86 -17.92
C ALA A 128 1.64 -19.72 -19.46
N ALA A 129 1.50 -20.83 -20.18
CA ALA A 129 1.44 -20.81 -21.66
C ALA A 129 0.19 -20.07 -22.16
N LEU A 130 -0.96 -20.29 -21.52
CA LEU A 130 -2.20 -19.60 -21.86
C LEU A 130 -2.11 -18.11 -21.52
N PHE A 131 -1.53 -17.79 -20.36
CA PHE A 131 -1.26 -16.41 -19.95
C PHE A 131 -0.42 -15.67 -20.99
N ASP A 132 0.70 -16.24 -21.41
CA ASP A 132 1.59 -15.63 -22.42
C ASP A 132 0.91 -15.40 -23.77
N CYS A 133 0.01 -16.31 -24.18
CA CYS A 133 -0.77 -16.16 -25.41
C CYS A 133 -1.83 -15.03 -25.33
N LEU A 134 -2.33 -14.74 -24.13
CA LEU A 134 -3.41 -13.79 -23.93
C LEU A 134 -2.92 -12.39 -23.52
N CYS A 135 -1.83 -12.30 -22.75
CA CYS A 135 -1.27 -11.05 -22.27
C CYS A 135 -0.56 -10.30 -23.39
N THR A 136 -0.90 -9.03 -23.60
CA THR A 136 -0.22 -8.19 -24.61
C THR A 136 0.82 -7.26 -24.00
N ASN A 137 0.58 -6.77 -22.78
CA ASN A 137 1.39 -5.78 -22.10
C ASN A 137 1.61 -6.18 -20.64
N ARG A 138 2.82 -5.98 -20.16
CA ARG A 138 3.27 -6.44 -18.83
C ARG A 138 3.79 -5.29 -18.03
N LEU A 139 3.19 -5.05 -16.85
CA LEU A 139 3.62 -4.06 -15.86
C LEU A 139 3.87 -4.76 -14.53
N ALA A 140 4.81 -4.24 -13.76
CA ALA A 140 5.08 -4.70 -12.40
C ALA A 140 5.37 -3.52 -11.47
N CYS A 141 5.05 -3.64 -10.19
CA CYS A 141 5.38 -2.64 -9.18
C CYS A 141 6.86 -2.65 -8.76
N GLY A 142 7.66 -3.57 -9.30
CA GLY A 142 9.08 -3.72 -9.03
C GLY A 142 9.64 -4.95 -9.73
N GLU A 143 10.98 -5.04 -9.77
CA GLU A 143 11.72 -6.06 -10.52
C GLU A 143 11.34 -7.49 -10.09
N GLU A 144 11.30 -7.75 -8.79
CA GLU A 144 11.02 -9.08 -8.25
C GLU A 144 9.57 -9.53 -8.53
N ALA A 145 8.60 -8.62 -8.43
CA ALA A 145 7.20 -8.91 -8.79
C ALA A 145 7.07 -9.22 -10.29
N GLY A 146 7.80 -8.49 -11.13
CA GLY A 146 7.85 -8.72 -12.56
C GLY A 146 8.47 -10.07 -12.91
N LYS A 147 9.62 -10.42 -12.33
CA LYS A 147 10.28 -11.72 -12.50
C LYS A 147 9.38 -12.88 -12.06
N PHE A 148 8.71 -12.75 -10.91
CA PHE A 148 7.78 -13.75 -10.43
C PHE A 148 6.62 -14.00 -11.42
N MET A 149 6.03 -12.91 -11.91
CA MET A 149 4.82 -12.99 -12.75
C MET A 149 5.11 -13.32 -14.21
N PHE A 150 6.22 -12.83 -14.76
CA PHE A 150 6.51 -12.86 -16.20
C PHE A 150 7.75 -13.68 -16.57
N GLY A 151 8.52 -14.15 -15.59
CA GLY A 151 9.79 -14.84 -15.83
C GLY A 151 10.78 -13.93 -16.55
N ASN A 152 11.32 -14.44 -17.67
CA ASN A 152 12.28 -13.70 -18.50
C ASN A 152 11.63 -12.82 -19.58
N LYS A 153 10.30 -12.68 -19.60
CA LYS A 153 9.61 -11.83 -20.59
C LYS A 153 9.80 -10.35 -20.20
N PRO A 154 9.95 -9.46 -21.19
CA PRO A 154 10.08 -8.03 -20.92
C PRO A 154 8.82 -7.48 -20.27
N PHE A 155 9.00 -6.60 -19.29
CA PHE A 155 7.95 -5.85 -18.60
C PHE A 155 8.46 -4.44 -18.26
N GLU A 156 7.53 -3.53 -18.02
CA GLU A 156 7.86 -2.21 -17.53
C GLU A 156 7.52 -2.07 -16.04
N ILE A 157 8.33 -1.29 -15.33
CA ILE A 157 8.12 -1.02 -13.90
C ILE A 157 7.31 0.26 -13.78
N ILE A 158 6.15 0.14 -13.12
CA ILE A 158 5.32 1.23 -12.65
C ILE A 158 5.20 1.06 -11.14
N ASN A 159 5.97 1.85 -10.39
CA ASN A 159 6.08 1.68 -8.94
C ASN A 159 4.77 2.00 -8.23
N ASN A 160 4.56 1.39 -7.07
CA ASN A 160 3.43 1.73 -6.19
C ASN A 160 3.65 3.12 -5.59
N GLY A 161 3.13 4.15 -6.24
CA GLY A 161 3.33 5.55 -5.85
C GLY A 161 2.59 5.93 -4.58
N VAL A 162 3.19 6.86 -3.83
CA VAL A 162 2.66 7.48 -2.62
C VAL A 162 2.37 8.97 -2.89
N ASP A 163 1.30 9.51 -2.30
CA ASP A 163 1.02 10.95 -2.32
C ASP A 163 1.92 11.66 -1.31
N VAL A 164 3.15 11.95 -1.72
CA VAL A 164 4.19 12.54 -0.86
C VAL A 164 3.79 13.90 -0.29
N GLU A 165 2.95 14.65 -0.99
CA GLU A 165 2.45 15.95 -0.49
C GLU A 165 1.43 15.77 0.63
N LYS A 166 0.51 14.81 0.50
CA LYS A 166 -0.45 14.44 1.54
C LYS A 166 0.25 14.01 2.83
N PHE A 167 1.37 13.33 2.71
CA PHE A 167 2.15 12.84 3.84
C PHE A 167 3.29 13.77 4.28
N SER A 168 3.46 14.94 3.66
CA SER A 168 4.43 15.94 4.11
C SER A 168 4.17 16.39 5.56
N PHE A 169 5.22 16.71 6.28
CA PHE A 169 5.10 17.19 7.66
C PHE A 169 4.37 18.54 7.74
N ASN A 170 3.45 18.64 8.70
CA ASN A 170 2.70 19.85 8.97
C ASN A 170 2.65 20.11 10.49
N ASN A 171 3.36 21.16 10.94
CA ASN A 171 3.47 21.48 12.36
C ASN A 171 2.12 21.88 13.00
N LYS A 172 1.26 22.59 12.27
CA LYS A 172 -0.07 22.95 12.79
C LYS A 172 -0.93 21.73 13.05
N SER A 173 -0.89 20.75 12.14
CA SER A 173 -1.59 19.47 12.30
C SER A 173 -1.02 18.68 13.50
N ARG A 174 0.31 18.71 13.69
CA ARG A 174 0.97 18.10 14.84
C ARG A 174 0.46 18.70 16.15
N GLU A 175 0.53 20.01 16.31
CA GLU A 175 0.10 20.71 17.51
C GLU A 175 -1.38 20.42 17.83
N ALA A 176 -2.26 20.54 16.85
CA ALA A 176 -3.70 20.31 17.02
C ALA A 176 -4.01 18.88 17.47
N LEU A 177 -3.34 17.87 16.88
CA LEU A 177 -3.60 16.48 17.24
C LEU A 177 -2.99 16.11 18.59
N ARG A 178 -1.80 16.62 18.94
CA ARG A 178 -1.18 16.38 20.25
C ARG A 178 -2.03 16.95 21.38
N VAL A 179 -2.61 18.15 21.21
CA VAL A 179 -3.57 18.73 22.16
C VAL A 179 -4.80 17.82 22.30
N LYS A 180 -5.37 17.33 21.17
CA LYS A 180 -6.52 16.41 21.19
C LYS A 180 -6.22 15.09 21.90
N MET A 181 -4.98 14.61 21.82
CA MET A 181 -4.51 13.40 22.50
C MET A 181 -4.08 13.65 23.96
N ALA A 182 -4.19 14.87 24.46
CA ALA A 182 -3.73 15.28 25.79
C ALA A 182 -2.24 15.00 26.06
N LEU A 183 -1.40 15.13 25.02
CA LEU A 183 0.05 14.95 25.11
C LEU A 183 0.72 16.27 25.46
N ALA A 184 1.65 16.23 26.42
CA ALA A 184 2.53 17.35 26.72
C ALA A 184 3.54 17.58 25.57
N GLU A 185 4.13 18.75 25.49
CA GLU A 185 5.15 19.08 24.51
C GLU A 185 6.37 18.15 24.61
N THR A 186 6.72 17.77 25.84
CA THR A 186 7.85 16.90 26.16
C THR A 186 7.56 15.41 25.98
N ASP A 187 6.29 15.01 25.78
CA ASP A 187 5.94 13.61 25.57
C ASP A 187 6.46 13.09 24.24
N ILE A 188 6.83 11.82 24.20
CA ILE A 188 7.35 11.14 23.02
C ILE A 188 6.30 10.14 22.52
N LEU A 189 5.73 10.40 21.37
CA LEU A 189 4.70 9.54 20.77
C LEU A 189 5.33 8.57 19.77
N ILE A 190 5.38 7.31 20.15
CA ILE A 190 5.75 6.22 19.24
C ILE A 190 4.54 5.84 18.40
N GLY A 191 4.73 5.60 17.11
CA GLY A 191 3.69 5.18 16.17
C GLY A 191 3.92 3.82 15.54
N HIS A 192 2.84 3.10 15.28
CA HIS A 192 2.81 1.94 14.40
C HIS A 192 1.57 1.98 13.51
N VAL A 193 1.77 1.78 12.21
CA VAL A 193 0.68 1.75 11.22
C VAL A 193 0.64 0.39 10.55
N GLY A 194 -0.43 -0.35 10.75
CA GLY A 194 -0.56 -1.67 10.11
C GLY A 194 -1.77 -2.46 10.56
N TYR A 195 -2.15 -3.42 9.73
CA TYR A 195 -3.21 -4.38 10.07
C TYR A 195 -2.75 -5.30 11.21
N PHE A 196 -3.62 -5.59 12.19
CA PHE A 196 -3.29 -6.44 13.34
C PHE A 196 -3.29 -7.91 12.92
N MET A 197 -2.11 -8.39 12.50
CA MET A 197 -1.89 -9.75 12.03
C MET A 197 -0.48 -10.24 12.42
N PRO A 198 -0.25 -11.56 12.50
CA PRO A 198 1.01 -12.12 13.02
C PRO A 198 2.26 -11.54 12.35
N VAL A 199 2.23 -11.29 11.04
CA VAL A 199 3.39 -10.79 10.29
C VAL A 199 3.82 -9.39 10.72
N LYS A 200 2.92 -8.57 11.28
CA LYS A 200 3.23 -7.20 11.75
C LYS A 200 3.86 -7.18 13.14
N ASN A 201 3.76 -8.27 13.87
CA ASN A 201 4.47 -8.52 15.12
C ASN A 201 4.25 -7.43 16.21
N GLN A 202 3.00 -6.93 16.34
CA GLN A 202 2.67 -5.90 17.32
C GLN A 202 2.96 -6.38 18.75
N SER A 203 2.91 -7.68 19.01
CA SER A 203 3.27 -8.23 20.32
C SER A 203 4.69 -7.87 20.72
N PHE A 204 5.67 -8.02 19.82
CA PHE A 204 7.05 -7.60 20.05
C PHE A 204 7.18 -6.08 20.24
N LEU A 205 6.42 -5.29 19.47
CA LEU A 205 6.36 -3.84 19.66
C LEU A 205 5.94 -3.46 21.09
N ILE A 206 4.93 -4.17 21.64
CA ILE A 206 4.49 -3.90 23.03
C ILE A 206 5.59 -4.21 24.03
N ASP A 207 6.42 -5.26 23.82
CA ASP A 207 7.55 -5.55 24.69
C ASP A 207 8.61 -4.43 24.65
N VAL A 208 8.94 -3.93 23.46
CA VAL A 208 9.85 -2.77 23.30
C VAL A 208 9.28 -1.53 23.96
N PHE A 209 7.99 -1.27 23.77
CA PHE A 209 7.31 -0.12 24.39
C PHE A 209 7.26 -0.24 25.92
N ALA A 210 7.05 -1.43 26.46
CA ALA A 210 7.06 -1.66 27.91
C ALA A 210 8.43 -1.32 28.53
N GLU A 211 9.52 -1.68 27.87
CA GLU A 211 10.87 -1.33 28.34
C GLU A 211 11.10 0.19 28.31
N LEU A 212 10.71 0.88 27.24
CA LEU A 212 10.78 2.34 27.15
C LEU A 212 9.95 3.04 28.25
N ALA A 213 8.68 2.65 28.41
CA ALA A 213 7.74 3.26 29.34
C ALA A 213 8.12 3.02 30.81
N LYS A 214 8.88 1.96 31.11
CA LYS A 214 9.42 1.67 32.45
C LYS A 214 10.52 2.67 32.83
N ASN A 215 11.35 3.07 31.87
CA ASN A 215 12.49 3.92 32.09
C ASN A 215 12.13 5.42 32.01
N ASP A 216 11.14 5.78 31.20
CA ASP A 216 10.71 7.17 31.01
C ASP A 216 9.19 7.27 30.82
N SER A 217 8.52 7.96 31.73
CA SER A 217 7.07 8.13 31.71
C SER A 217 6.55 9.01 30.57
N ARG A 218 7.41 9.70 29.82
CA ARG A 218 7.04 10.55 28.68
C ARG A 218 6.65 9.75 27.44
N TYR A 219 7.00 8.46 27.37
CA TYR A 219 6.66 7.62 26.22
C TYR A 219 5.16 7.29 26.19
N HIS A 220 4.57 7.46 25.03
CA HIS A 220 3.22 7.06 24.62
C HIS A 220 3.28 6.27 23.33
N LEU A 221 2.30 5.39 23.10
CA LEU A 221 2.22 4.58 21.89
C LEU A 221 0.86 4.77 21.22
N VAL A 222 0.86 4.98 19.90
CA VAL A 222 -0.35 4.92 19.07
C VAL A 222 -0.26 3.79 18.06
N LEU A 223 -1.27 2.91 18.08
CA LEU A 223 -1.43 1.80 17.15
C LEU A 223 -2.57 2.12 16.20
N ILE A 224 -2.22 2.33 14.92
CA ILE A 224 -3.14 2.72 13.85
C ILE A 224 -3.43 1.51 12.98
N GLY A 225 -4.66 1.05 13.01
CA GLY A 225 -5.14 -0.12 12.28
C GLY A 225 -6.04 -1.00 13.12
N ASP A 226 -6.49 -2.08 12.53
CA ASP A 226 -7.35 -3.09 13.15
C ASP A 226 -7.04 -4.48 12.59
N GLY A 227 -7.55 -5.55 13.19
CA GLY A 227 -7.36 -6.89 12.68
C GLY A 227 -7.55 -7.98 13.73
N ALA A 228 -7.33 -9.24 13.30
CA ALA A 228 -7.63 -10.41 14.11
C ALA A 228 -6.85 -10.49 15.43
N MET A 229 -5.64 -9.90 15.48
CA MET A 229 -4.79 -9.92 16.69
C MET A 229 -5.11 -8.80 17.69
N ARG A 230 -6.05 -7.89 17.39
CA ARG A 230 -6.30 -6.71 18.22
C ARG A 230 -6.60 -7.04 19.67
N THR A 231 -7.53 -7.96 19.91
CA THR A 231 -7.93 -8.34 21.28
C THR A 231 -6.76 -8.89 22.08
N GLU A 232 -5.90 -9.72 21.46
CA GLU A 232 -4.70 -10.25 22.10
C GLU A 232 -3.71 -9.15 22.49
N ILE A 233 -3.51 -8.17 21.62
CA ILE A 233 -2.61 -7.03 21.87
C ILE A 233 -3.17 -6.12 22.97
N GLU A 234 -4.48 -5.84 22.99
CA GLU A 234 -5.15 -5.09 24.04
C GLU A 234 -5.01 -5.79 25.40
N GLN A 235 -5.17 -7.12 25.45
CA GLN A 235 -4.97 -7.90 26.66
C GLN A 235 -3.52 -7.86 27.16
N LYS A 236 -2.55 -7.95 26.24
CA LYS A 236 -1.12 -7.80 26.57
C LYS A 236 -0.81 -6.43 27.17
N VAL A 237 -1.31 -5.36 26.55
CA VAL A 237 -1.17 -3.98 27.05
C VAL A 237 -1.74 -3.84 28.46
N ALA A 238 -2.94 -4.40 28.72
CA ALA A 238 -3.57 -4.37 30.02
C ALA A 238 -2.78 -5.17 31.07
N SER A 239 -2.28 -6.35 30.73
CA SER A 239 -1.49 -7.20 31.65
C SER A 239 -0.16 -6.56 32.07
N LEU A 240 0.39 -5.67 31.24
CA LEU A 240 1.61 -4.89 31.53
C LEU A 240 1.33 -3.53 32.20
N GLY A 241 0.05 -3.22 32.50
CA GLY A 241 -0.34 -1.95 33.13
C GLY A 241 -0.19 -0.72 32.25
N LEU A 242 -0.15 -0.89 30.91
CA LEU A 242 0.15 0.17 29.95
C LEU A 242 -1.10 0.81 29.32
N THR A 243 -2.30 0.49 29.80
CA THR A 243 -3.58 0.92 29.20
C THR A 243 -3.68 2.44 29.01
N ASN A 244 -3.16 3.23 29.95
CA ASN A 244 -3.19 4.69 29.88
C ASN A 244 -2.08 5.29 28.99
N LYS A 245 -1.19 4.47 28.45
CA LYS A 245 -0.04 4.88 27.62
C LYS A 245 -0.19 4.44 26.15
N VAL A 246 -1.16 3.57 25.85
CA VAL A 246 -1.36 3.01 24.51
C VAL A 246 -2.72 3.41 23.96
N THR A 247 -2.72 4.05 22.81
CA THR A 247 -3.94 4.44 22.08
C THR A 247 -4.16 3.52 20.89
N PHE A 248 -5.33 2.90 20.82
CA PHE A 248 -5.79 2.11 19.67
C PHE A 248 -6.79 2.93 18.85
N THR A 249 -6.44 3.32 17.65
CA THR A 249 -7.32 4.15 16.81
C THR A 249 -8.34 3.35 16.01
N GLY A 250 -8.10 2.06 15.81
CA GLY A 250 -8.79 1.29 14.78
C GLY A 250 -8.38 1.75 13.36
N ASN A 251 -9.21 1.38 12.37
CA ASN A 251 -9.02 1.83 10.99
C ASN A 251 -9.50 3.27 10.83
N ILE A 252 -8.59 4.18 10.50
CA ILE A 252 -8.85 5.60 10.26
C ILE A 252 -8.51 5.97 8.81
N ASP A 253 -9.07 7.08 8.32
CA ASP A 253 -8.82 7.59 6.97
C ASP A 253 -7.80 8.74 6.95
N ASN A 254 -7.53 9.35 8.12
CA ASN A 254 -6.63 10.49 8.30
C ASN A 254 -5.25 10.08 8.88
N VAL A 255 -4.67 8.98 8.41
CA VAL A 255 -3.36 8.49 8.87
C VAL A 255 -2.29 9.58 8.77
N SER A 256 -2.30 10.39 7.70
CA SER A 256 -1.34 11.49 7.51
C SER A 256 -1.37 12.53 8.64
N GLU A 257 -2.51 12.79 9.26
CA GLU A 257 -2.61 13.69 10.43
C GLU A 257 -1.90 13.07 11.64
N PHE A 258 -2.13 11.77 11.88
CA PHE A 258 -1.47 11.06 12.98
C PHE A 258 0.04 10.98 12.81
N LEU A 259 0.54 10.80 11.58
CA LEU A 259 1.98 10.83 11.32
C LEU A 259 2.62 12.16 11.76
N ASN A 260 1.91 13.28 11.64
CA ASN A 260 2.43 14.57 12.14
C ASN A 260 2.61 14.61 13.66
N ALA A 261 1.72 13.97 14.44
CA ALA A 261 1.80 13.92 15.88
C ALA A 261 2.89 12.97 16.41
N ILE A 262 3.18 11.91 15.68
CA ILE A 262 4.16 10.86 16.01
C ILE A 262 5.58 11.44 15.97
N ASP A 263 6.46 10.97 16.85
CA ASP A 263 7.86 11.35 16.93
C ASP A 263 8.77 10.32 16.28
N ILE A 264 8.45 9.04 16.43
CA ILE A 264 9.23 7.92 15.87
C ILE A 264 8.32 6.74 15.55
N ILE A 265 8.68 5.99 14.53
CA ILE A 265 7.99 4.75 14.13
C ILE A 265 8.76 3.52 14.59
N ILE A 266 8.03 2.49 15.02
CA ILE A 266 8.56 1.14 15.20
C ILE A 266 7.77 0.17 14.31
N MET A 267 8.49 -0.58 13.46
CA MET A 267 7.89 -1.60 12.59
C MET A 267 8.69 -2.91 12.67
N PRO A 268 8.40 -3.79 13.65
CA PRO A 268 9.11 -5.04 13.88
C PRO A 268 8.50 -6.20 13.08
N SER A 269 8.09 -5.97 11.84
CA SER A 269 7.43 -6.96 10.99
C SER A 269 8.31 -8.18 10.78
N LEU A 270 7.71 -9.39 10.77
CA LEU A 270 8.41 -10.65 10.49
C LEU A 270 8.81 -10.76 9.01
N TYR A 271 8.05 -10.15 8.14
CA TYR A 271 8.29 -10.09 6.69
C TYR A 271 7.49 -8.94 6.07
N GLU A 272 8.13 -8.20 5.18
CA GLU A 272 7.50 -7.23 4.28
C GLU A 272 8.22 -7.29 2.92
N GLY A 273 7.46 -7.09 1.86
CA GLY A 273 8.04 -6.73 0.57
C GLY A 273 8.53 -5.28 0.61
N LEU A 274 7.88 -4.39 -0.11
CA LEU A 274 8.09 -2.94 0.03
C LEU A 274 6.86 -2.34 0.73
N PRO A 275 6.91 -2.08 2.06
CA PRO A 275 5.78 -1.51 2.78
C PRO A 275 5.61 -0.02 2.42
N LEU A 276 4.55 0.31 1.67
CA LEU A 276 4.26 1.69 1.29
C LEU A 276 4.07 2.61 2.50
N THR A 277 3.59 2.08 3.61
CA THR A 277 3.48 2.82 4.87
C THR A 277 4.82 3.37 5.35
N LEU A 278 5.95 2.67 5.12
CA LEU A 278 7.27 3.22 5.42
C LEU A 278 7.65 4.36 4.47
N VAL A 279 7.25 4.30 3.22
CA VAL A 279 7.48 5.42 2.26
C VAL A 279 6.67 6.65 2.69
N GLU A 280 5.42 6.45 3.13
CA GLU A 280 4.55 7.50 3.68
C GLU A 280 5.15 8.14 4.93
N GLN A 281 5.67 7.32 5.83
CA GLN A 281 6.31 7.74 7.09
C GLN A 281 7.61 8.50 6.83
N GLN A 282 8.43 8.04 5.89
CA GLN A 282 9.63 8.75 5.45
C GLN A 282 9.29 10.10 4.80
N ALA A 283 8.22 10.18 3.97
CA ALA A 283 7.77 11.45 3.38
C ALA A 283 7.41 12.48 4.46
N ASN A 284 6.92 12.01 5.61
CA ASN A 284 6.64 12.85 6.78
C ASN A 284 7.92 13.27 7.55
N GLY A 285 9.10 12.82 7.14
CA GLY A 285 10.37 13.08 7.83
C GLY A 285 10.55 12.31 9.13
N LEU A 286 9.77 11.21 9.35
CA LEU A 286 9.90 10.37 10.53
C LEU A 286 11.16 9.49 10.46
N GLN A 287 11.78 9.32 11.61
CA GLN A 287 12.74 8.24 11.83
C GLN A 287 11.94 6.95 12.09
N CYS A 288 12.42 5.84 11.54
CA CYS A 288 11.75 4.54 11.68
C CYS A 288 12.75 3.48 12.14
N VAL A 289 12.44 2.81 13.24
CA VAL A 289 13.18 1.61 13.71
C VAL A 289 12.43 0.40 13.19
N VAL A 290 13.07 -0.40 12.35
CA VAL A 290 12.43 -1.48 11.60
C VAL A 290 13.22 -2.78 11.73
N SER A 291 12.54 -3.93 11.53
CA SER A 291 13.24 -5.20 11.51
C SER A 291 14.12 -5.35 10.25
N ASP A 292 15.23 -6.05 10.38
CA ASP A 292 16.16 -6.40 9.29
C ASP A 292 15.58 -7.42 8.29
N THR A 293 14.41 -7.96 8.57
CA THR A 293 13.62 -8.79 7.65
C THR A 293 12.92 -7.97 6.56
N ILE A 294 12.83 -6.65 6.75
CA ILE A 294 12.32 -5.71 5.73
C ILE A 294 13.44 -5.41 4.75
N THR A 295 13.12 -5.40 3.45
CA THR A 295 14.10 -5.09 2.42
C THR A 295 14.77 -3.72 2.63
N ALA A 296 16.10 -3.66 2.47
CA ALA A 296 16.84 -2.38 2.52
C ALA A 296 16.36 -1.37 1.46
N GLU A 297 15.74 -1.84 0.38
CA GLU A 297 15.11 -0.99 -0.62
C GLU A 297 13.98 -0.10 -0.04
N ALA A 298 13.44 -0.45 1.13
CA ALA A 298 12.43 0.37 1.80
C ALA A 298 13.00 1.72 2.26
N ASP A 299 14.30 1.81 2.53
CA ASP A 299 14.95 3.07 2.90
C ASP A 299 15.22 3.94 1.66
N LYS A 300 14.40 4.95 1.48
CA LYS A 300 14.54 5.92 0.39
C LYS A 300 15.26 7.21 0.83
N THR A 301 15.47 7.39 2.12
CA THR A 301 15.84 8.69 2.70
C THR A 301 17.01 8.64 3.70
N GLY A 302 17.46 7.45 4.11
CA GLY A 302 18.41 7.26 5.20
C GLY A 302 17.79 7.38 6.60
N ASN A 303 16.46 7.42 6.69
CA ASN A 303 15.73 7.57 7.95
C ASN A 303 15.34 6.23 8.62
N LEU A 304 15.74 5.10 8.06
CA LEU A 304 15.48 3.78 8.64
C LEU A 304 16.67 3.29 9.45
N ARG A 305 16.36 2.67 10.59
CA ARG A 305 17.32 1.94 11.42
C ARG A 305 16.89 0.49 11.47
N PHE A 306 17.68 -0.39 10.86
CA PHE A 306 17.41 -1.82 10.78
C PHE A 306 17.96 -2.55 11.98
N LEU A 307 17.13 -3.36 12.65
CA LEU A 307 17.53 -4.19 13.79
C LEU A 307 17.00 -5.61 13.63
N SER A 308 17.82 -6.56 14.08
CA SER A 308 17.39 -7.95 14.12
C SER A 308 16.28 -8.18 15.15
N LEU A 309 15.30 -8.98 14.79
CA LEU A 309 14.27 -9.46 15.72
C LEU A 309 14.84 -10.41 16.78
N GLN A 310 16.07 -10.91 16.61
CA GLN A 310 16.80 -11.71 17.61
C GLN A 310 17.60 -10.83 18.57
N ALA A 311 17.71 -9.52 18.32
CA ALA A 311 18.38 -8.61 19.23
C ALA A 311 17.56 -8.46 20.53
N PRO A 312 18.22 -8.23 21.68
CA PRO A 312 17.52 -7.95 22.94
C PRO A 312 16.52 -6.78 22.81
N ILE A 313 15.44 -6.85 23.57
CA ILE A 313 14.43 -5.75 23.63
C ILE A 313 15.08 -4.43 24.04
N SER A 314 16.08 -4.48 24.93
CA SER A 314 16.87 -3.30 25.35
C SER A 314 17.57 -2.61 24.18
N ASP A 315 18.07 -3.35 23.19
CA ASP A 315 18.76 -2.76 22.04
C ASP A 315 17.77 -2.01 21.13
N TRP A 316 16.54 -2.56 20.97
CA TRP A 316 15.45 -1.86 20.31
C TRP A 316 15.07 -0.58 21.04
N ALA A 317 14.87 -0.66 22.36
CA ALA A 317 14.55 0.51 23.19
C ALA A 317 15.64 1.58 23.09
N HIS A 318 16.92 1.21 23.26
CA HIS A 318 18.05 2.11 23.13
C HIS A 318 18.17 2.75 21.73
N THR A 319 17.87 1.98 20.67
CA THR A 319 17.87 2.54 19.32
C THR A 319 16.76 3.56 19.15
N VAL A 320 15.57 3.33 19.71
CA VAL A 320 14.45 4.29 19.71
C VAL A 320 14.84 5.57 20.47
N GLU A 321 15.42 5.45 21.67
CA GLU A 321 15.90 6.57 22.49
C GLU A 321 16.89 7.47 21.72
N ASN A 322 17.82 6.86 20.97
CA ASN A 322 18.84 7.59 20.22
C ASN A 322 18.37 8.08 18.84
N SER A 323 17.25 7.59 18.33
CA SER A 323 16.77 7.91 16.98
C SER A 323 15.69 8.98 16.94
N HIS A 324 14.92 9.17 18.03
CA HIS A 324 13.90 10.20 18.01
C HIS A 324 14.54 11.59 18.01
N CYS A 325 14.26 12.38 16.99
CA CYS A 325 14.79 13.73 16.85
C CYS A 325 13.73 14.62 16.19
N MET A 326 13.33 15.67 16.89
CA MET A 326 12.39 16.65 16.37
C MET A 326 13.04 17.80 15.60
N GLN A 327 14.34 18.02 15.82
CA GLN A 327 15.05 19.08 15.11
C GLN A 327 14.99 18.85 13.61
N ASP A 328 14.70 19.92 12.88
CA ASP A 328 14.68 19.96 11.42
C ASP A 328 13.72 18.94 10.74
N ARG A 329 12.64 18.48 11.43
CA ARG A 329 11.70 17.55 10.85
C ARG A 329 11.05 18.10 9.58
N GLU A 330 10.77 19.38 9.54
CA GLU A 330 10.22 20.02 8.34
C GLU A 330 11.23 19.95 7.17
N LEU A 331 12.50 20.20 7.44
CA LEU A 331 13.56 20.06 6.45
C LEU A 331 13.72 18.59 6.02
N ARG A 332 13.76 17.65 7.00
CA ARG A 332 13.82 16.21 6.67
C ARG A 332 12.65 15.76 5.79
N SER A 333 11.43 16.25 6.05
CA SER A 333 10.27 15.93 5.22
C SER A 333 10.44 16.46 3.79
N LYS A 334 10.93 17.69 3.61
CA LYS A 334 11.22 18.26 2.30
C LYS A 334 12.28 17.46 1.54
N ASP A 335 13.37 17.11 2.19
CA ASP A 335 14.45 16.32 1.60
C ASP A 335 14.00 14.89 1.27
N ALA A 336 13.20 14.29 2.17
CA ALA A 336 12.62 12.98 1.97
C ALA A 336 11.69 12.93 0.74
N ILE A 337 10.84 13.94 0.55
CA ILE A 337 9.96 14.04 -0.62
C ILE A 337 10.80 14.03 -1.90
N VAL A 338 11.86 14.84 -1.97
CA VAL A 338 12.76 14.88 -3.13
C VAL A 338 13.41 13.51 -3.39
N ALA A 339 13.89 12.86 -2.33
CA ALA A 339 14.51 11.53 -2.44
C ALA A 339 13.51 10.45 -2.91
N ILE A 340 12.30 10.43 -2.34
CA ILE A 340 11.21 9.50 -2.70
C ILE A 340 10.76 9.73 -4.14
N GLU A 341 10.64 10.97 -4.58
CA GLU A 341 10.32 11.31 -5.97
C GLU A 341 11.41 10.87 -6.95
N LYS A 342 12.69 11.07 -6.59
CA LYS A 342 13.84 10.61 -7.38
C LYS A 342 13.88 9.08 -7.46
N ALA A 343 13.49 8.40 -6.40
CA ALA A 343 13.39 6.94 -6.35
C ALA A 343 12.17 6.38 -7.13
N GLY A 344 11.30 7.23 -7.70
CA GLY A 344 10.16 6.81 -8.51
C GLY A 344 8.92 6.41 -7.68
N TYR A 345 8.74 6.94 -6.47
CA TYR A 345 7.59 6.62 -5.62
C TYR A 345 6.58 7.78 -5.45
N SER A 346 6.71 8.85 -6.22
CA SER A 346 5.71 9.92 -6.26
C SER A 346 4.52 9.49 -7.13
N ILE A 347 3.33 9.36 -6.54
CA ILE A 347 2.12 8.96 -7.28
C ILE A 347 1.82 9.86 -8.48
N ARG A 348 2.11 11.18 -8.38
CA ARG A 348 1.88 12.11 -9.48
C ARG A 348 2.77 11.82 -10.68
N LYS A 349 4.05 11.49 -10.43
CA LYS A 349 5.00 11.15 -11.50
C LYS A 349 4.70 9.78 -12.10
N GLU A 350 4.42 8.79 -11.25
CA GLU A 350 4.10 7.44 -11.71
C GLU A 350 2.75 7.38 -12.45
N ALA A 351 1.74 8.15 -12.01
CA ALA A 351 0.47 8.26 -12.73
C ALA A 351 0.64 8.89 -14.12
N LYS A 352 1.48 9.94 -14.23
CA LYS A 352 1.83 10.52 -15.53
C LYS A 352 2.52 9.50 -16.43
N LYS A 353 3.50 8.77 -15.91
CA LYS A 353 4.19 7.68 -16.63
C LYS A 353 3.20 6.60 -17.11
N LEU A 354 2.23 6.23 -16.27
CA LEU A 354 1.20 5.26 -16.63
C LEU A 354 0.27 5.79 -17.73
N VAL A 355 -0.10 7.08 -17.71
CA VAL A 355 -0.89 7.73 -18.78
C VAL A 355 -0.12 7.71 -20.08
N GLU A 356 1.15 8.15 -20.08
CA GLU A 356 2.05 8.12 -21.25
C GLU A 356 2.19 6.68 -21.82
N TYR A 357 2.28 5.70 -20.94
CA TYR A 357 2.28 4.30 -21.33
C TYR A 357 0.98 3.89 -22.04
N TYR A 358 -0.19 4.25 -21.49
CA TYR A 358 -1.47 3.97 -22.16
C TYR A 358 -1.56 4.65 -23.53
N GLU A 359 -1.11 5.91 -23.65
CA GLU A 359 -1.08 6.62 -24.95
C GLU A 359 -0.25 5.88 -25.97
N ALA A 360 0.93 5.41 -25.58
CA ALA A 360 1.83 4.70 -26.48
C ALA A 360 1.27 3.39 -27.01
N ILE A 361 0.52 2.64 -26.17
CA ILE A 361 0.02 1.30 -26.53
C ILE A 361 -1.40 1.30 -27.12
N CYS A 362 -2.24 2.28 -26.77
CA CYS A 362 -3.62 2.38 -27.27
C CYS A 362 -3.72 3.23 -28.55
N CYS A 363 -2.82 4.20 -28.73
CA CYS A 363 -2.79 5.13 -29.86
C CYS A 363 -1.42 5.12 -30.56
N PRO A 364 -0.94 3.96 -31.06
CA PRO A 364 0.33 3.93 -31.77
C PRO A 364 0.27 4.89 -32.96
N LYS A 365 1.29 5.75 -33.05
CA LYS A 365 1.42 6.74 -34.15
C LYS A 365 1.62 6.06 -35.50
#